data_eed76704284e0f4ff8c581c83248929d
#
_entry.id   eed76704284e0f4ff8c581c83248929d
#
_cell.length_a   1.000
_cell.length_b   1.000
_cell.length_c   1.000
_cell.angle_alpha   90.00
_cell.angle_beta   90.00
_cell.angle_gamma   90.00
#
_symmetry.space_group_name_H-M   'P 1'
#
loop_
_entity.id
_entity.type
_entity.pdbx_description
1 polymer ?
#
loop_
_entity_poly.entity_id
_entity_poly.type
_entity_poly.pdbx_seq_one_letter_code
_entity_poly.pdbx_strand_id
1 'polypeptide(L)'
;MGPNASHSQPPPATPWQQELRRQLALLPEQRRRGLRSFEPGQAAARLQVDGAPLLDLASNDYLGLSCHPAVVAAAQAAAALEGVGAGASRLVSGSRPGHQALERALATWLGRERVLLFPSGFQANLAAVGALANRHSLVLADRLIHHSLLTGVRASGARLQRFAHNDLNDLGRRLQLARQARPGQRLLVLSESLFSMQGTSPDVGALAALCQGHGAALLLDEAHALGVLGPGGRGLGYGLNGAKGQGEIALLSGTFGKAFGSGGAFLAGDALVMEWLLQFSGPFRYTTALAPPLAAAALAALGQIQANPRGPALLQRAKRWRSALEAAGWPRPPGLGPILPLLVGDDGLALELQQRLEAAGLLGVAIRPPTVPEGSARLRLVLRADLPLGSLERLLTALGSPPGQNLPCS
;
A
#
# COMPACT_ATOMS: atom_id res chain seq x y z
N MET A 1 -19.11 -48.25 -34.19
CA MET A 1 -19.24 -46.95 -34.87
C MET A 1 -19.55 -45.91 -33.78
N GLY A 2 -18.51 -45.20 -33.31
CA GLY A 2 -18.65 -44.13 -32.31
C GLY A 2 -18.97 -42.81 -33.02
N PRO A 3 -19.71 -41.89 -32.40
CA PRO A 3 -20.08 -40.61 -33.03
C PRO A 3 -18.82 -39.73 -33.14
N ASN A 4 -18.54 -39.29 -34.36
CA ASN A 4 -17.61 -38.23 -34.67
C ASN A 4 -17.97 -36.97 -33.87
N ALA A 5 -17.16 -36.61 -32.89
CA ALA A 5 -17.19 -35.29 -32.28
C ALA A 5 -16.71 -34.29 -33.35
N SER A 6 -17.65 -33.67 -34.05
CA SER A 6 -17.39 -32.55 -34.92
C SER A 6 -16.79 -31.43 -34.06
N HIS A 7 -15.50 -31.15 -34.20
CA HIS A 7 -14.89 -29.94 -33.68
C HIS A 7 -15.54 -28.72 -34.38
N SER A 8 -16.66 -28.24 -33.82
CA SER A 8 -17.21 -26.99 -34.25
C SER A 8 -16.21 -25.88 -34.05
N GLN A 9 -15.85 -25.18 -35.13
CA GLN A 9 -15.00 -23.99 -35.04
C GLN A 9 -15.65 -23.02 -34.03
N PRO A 10 -14.88 -22.41 -33.14
CA PRO A 10 -15.42 -21.43 -32.21
C PRO A 10 -16.09 -20.30 -32.97
N PRO A 11 -17.22 -19.77 -32.48
CA PRO A 11 -17.95 -18.70 -33.15
C PRO A 11 -17.05 -17.49 -33.39
N PRO A 12 -17.28 -16.72 -34.48
CA PRO A 12 -16.47 -15.54 -34.79
C PRO A 12 -16.50 -14.55 -33.64
N ALA A 13 -15.32 -13.93 -33.36
CA ALA A 13 -15.18 -12.99 -32.25
C ALA A 13 -16.11 -11.78 -32.45
N THR A 14 -16.81 -11.38 -31.40
CA THR A 14 -17.65 -10.18 -31.36
C THR A 14 -16.83 -8.89 -31.54
N PRO A 15 -17.43 -7.75 -31.96
CA PRO A 15 -16.71 -6.50 -32.15
C PRO A 15 -15.91 -6.04 -30.92
N TRP A 16 -16.46 -6.19 -29.70
CA TRP A 16 -15.74 -5.82 -28.48
C TRP A 16 -14.56 -6.77 -28.20
N GLN A 17 -14.68 -8.06 -28.50
CA GLN A 17 -13.57 -9.01 -28.37
C GLN A 17 -12.46 -8.73 -29.38
N GLN A 18 -12.82 -8.31 -30.61
CA GLN A 18 -11.83 -7.89 -31.62
C GLN A 18 -11.04 -6.66 -31.14
N GLU A 19 -11.74 -5.67 -30.54
CA GLU A 19 -11.07 -4.49 -29.96
C GLU A 19 -10.14 -4.86 -28.80
N LEU A 20 -10.56 -5.74 -27.89
CA LEU A 20 -9.68 -6.23 -26.81
C LEU A 20 -8.43 -6.94 -27.35
N ARG A 21 -8.60 -7.80 -28.39
CA ARG A 21 -7.44 -8.45 -29.04
C ARG A 21 -6.50 -7.44 -29.65
N ARG A 22 -7.04 -6.42 -30.34
CA ARG A 22 -6.24 -5.34 -30.93
C ARG A 22 -5.44 -4.60 -29.86
N GLN A 23 -6.06 -4.21 -28.75
CA GLN A 23 -5.39 -3.51 -27.64
C GLN A 23 -4.31 -4.39 -26.99
N LEU A 24 -4.58 -5.68 -26.77
CA LEU A 24 -3.61 -6.61 -26.22
C LEU A 24 -2.42 -6.85 -27.17
N ALA A 25 -2.64 -6.84 -28.47
CA ALA A 25 -1.58 -6.98 -29.47
C ALA A 25 -0.64 -5.75 -29.50
N LEU A 26 -1.15 -4.57 -29.16
CA LEU A 26 -0.35 -3.35 -29.07
C LEU A 26 0.49 -3.27 -27.78
N LEU A 27 0.24 -4.13 -26.80
CA LEU A 27 0.98 -4.12 -25.54
C LEU A 27 2.39 -4.72 -25.75
N PRO A 28 3.46 -3.93 -25.52
CA PRO A 28 4.83 -4.44 -25.63
C PRO A 28 5.07 -5.68 -24.76
N GLU A 29 5.86 -6.61 -25.22
CA GLU A 29 6.13 -7.86 -24.50
C GLU A 29 6.72 -7.59 -23.13
N GLN A 30 7.65 -6.65 -22.99
CA GLN A 30 8.25 -6.24 -21.72
C GLN A 30 7.23 -5.67 -20.73
N ARG A 31 6.03 -5.29 -21.17
CA ARG A 31 4.94 -4.77 -20.31
C ARG A 31 3.83 -5.75 -20.07
N ARG A 32 3.86 -6.91 -20.70
CA ARG A 32 2.92 -7.99 -20.41
C ARG A 32 3.14 -8.52 -19.00
N ARG A 33 2.06 -8.83 -18.33
CA ARG A 33 2.06 -9.34 -16.95
C ARG A 33 1.47 -10.73 -16.92
N GLY A 34 2.13 -11.64 -16.22
CA GLY A 34 1.66 -12.98 -15.93
C GLY A 34 1.53 -13.18 -14.42
N LEU A 35 0.59 -14.03 -14.02
CA LEU A 35 0.53 -14.52 -12.65
C LEU A 35 1.62 -15.57 -12.44
N ARG A 36 2.32 -15.48 -11.31
CA ARG A 36 3.28 -16.48 -10.85
C ARG A 36 2.79 -17.04 -9.52
N SER A 37 2.92 -18.34 -9.34
CA SER A 37 2.64 -18.99 -8.07
C SER A 37 3.93 -19.11 -7.28
N PHE A 38 3.87 -18.79 -5.98
CA PHE A 38 4.97 -18.94 -5.04
C PHE A 38 4.53 -19.87 -3.93
N GLU A 39 5.28 -20.92 -3.68
CA GLU A 39 5.07 -21.82 -2.55
C GLU A 39 5.77 -21.26 -1.30
N PRO A 40 5.19 -21.45 -0.10
CA PRO A 40 5.88 -21.10 1.14
C PRO A 40 7.17 -21.91 1.28
N GLY A 41 8.27 -21.24 1.59
CA GLY A 41 9.53 -21.90 1.91
C GLY A 41 9.56 -22.40 3.36
N GLN A 42 10.50 -23.27 3.69
CA GLN A 42 10.65 -23.86 5.03
C GLN A 42 11.12 -22.87 6.10
N ALA A 43 11.63 -21.69 5.72
CA ALA A 43 12.11 -20.67 6.64
C ALA A 43 11.43 -19.33 6.36
N ALA A 44 11.41 -18.45 7.36
CA ALA A 44 10.92 -17.08 7.24
C ALA A 44 11.59 -16.34 6.06
N ALA A 45 10.84 -15.47 5.41
CA ALA A 45 11.25 -14.71 4.22
C ALA A 45 11.74 -15.59 3.04
N ARG A 46 11.34 -16.85 2.98
CA ARG A 46 11.65 -17.74 1.86
C ARG A 46 10.40 -18.16 1.12
N LEU A 47 10.52 -18.18 -0.20
CA LEU A 47 9.51 -18.66 -1.13
C LEU A 47 10.16 -19.73 -2.03
N GLN A 48 9.35 -20.49 -2.75
CA GLN A 48 9.82 -21.42 -3.78
C GLN A 48 9.06 -21.17 -5.09
N VAL A 49 9.75 -21.31 -6.20
CA VAL A 49 9.18 -21.33 -7.55
C VAL A 49 9.80 -22.50 -8.28
N ASP A 50 8.96 -23.40 -8.78
CA ASP A 50 9.40 -24.62 -9.46
C ASP A 50 10.45 -25.41 -8.64
N GLY A 51 10.26 -25.46 -7.31
CA GLY A 51 11.17 -26.11 -6.38
C GLY A 51 12.46 -25.35 -6.05
N ALA A 52 12.75 -24.22 -6.72
CA ALA A 52 13.91 -23.40 -6.45
C ALA A 52 13.64 -22.39 -5.31
N PRO A 53 14.49 -22.34 -4.26
CA PRO A 53 14.27 -21.44 -3.12
C PRO A 53 14.67 -20.01 -3.47
N LEU A 54 13.78 -19.07 -3.15
CA LEU A 54 13.98 -17.63 -3.30
C LEU A 54 13.93 -16.93 -1.94
N LEU A 55 14.87 -16.03 -1.69
CA LEU A 55 14.77 -15.08 -0.58
C LEU A 55 13.87 -13.92 -0.98
N ASP A 56 12.81 -13.71 -0.23
CA ASP A 56 11.76 -12.74 -0.55
C ASP A 56 12.18 -11.30 -0.19
N LEU A 57 12.59 -10.55 -1.22
CA LEU A 57 12.85 -9.10 -1.17
C LEU A 57 11.74 -8.31 -1.92
N ALA A 58 10.54 -8.88 -2.05
CA ALA A 58 9.42 -8.30 -2.79
C ALA A 58 8.18 -8.06 -1.94
N SER A 59 7.93 -8.92 -0.94
CA SER A 59 6.76 -8.85 -0.08
C SER A 59 6.73 -7.62 0.81
N ASN A 60 5.53 -7.09 1.05
CA ASN A 60 5.28 -6.01 2.00
C ASN A 60 5.03 -6.52 3.45
N ASP A 61 5.21 -7.79 3.73
CA ASP A 61 5.18 -8.33 5.11
C ASP A 61 6.43 -7.89 5.88
N TYR A 62 6.53 -6.58 6.13
CA TYR A 62 7.72 -5.91 6.67
C TYR A 62 8.23 -6.51 7.96
N LEU A 63 7.32 -6.97 8.82
CA LEU A 63 7.65 -7.47 10.15
C LEU A 63 7.72 -9.01 10.22
N GLY A 64 7.42 -9.70 9.11
CA GLY A 64 7.38 -11.16 9.05
C GLY A 64 6.28 -11.75 9.94
N LEU A 65 5.14 -11.08 10.05
CA LEU A 65 4.05 -11.50 10.94
C LEU A 65 3.06 -12.45 10.27
N SER A 66 3.05 -12.59 8.95
CA SER A 66 2.10 -13.46 8.25
C SER A 66 2.20 -14.93 8.64
N CYS A 67 3.41 -15.39 9.02
CA CYS A 67 3.66 -16.76 9.50
C CYS A 67 3.96 -16.82 11.01
N HIS A 68 3.75 -15.72 11.75
CA HIS A 68 4.01 -15.69 13.20
C HIS A 68 3.07 -16.62 13.94
N PRO A 69 3.56 -17.54 14.82
CA PRO A 69 2.72 -18.56 15.45
C PRO A 69 1.48 -17.99 16.17
N ALA A 70 1.62 -16.89 16.91
CA ALA A 70 0.51 -16.26 17.62
C ALA A 70 -0.55 -15.67 16.65
N VAL A 71 -0.13 -15.15 15.48
CA VAL A 71 -1.03 -14.61 14.47
C VAL A 71 -1.79 -15.73 13.78
N VAL A 72 -1.09 -16.80 13.40
CA VAL A 72 -1.69 -18.00 12.80
C VAL A 72 -2.67 -18.67 13.76
N ALA A 73 -2.27 -18.86 15.03
CA ALA A 73 -3.13 -19.48 16.04
C ALA A 73 -4.41 -18.68 16.29
N ALA A 74 -4.34 -17.34 16.31
CA ALA A 74 -5.51 -16.48 16.45
C ALA A 74 -6.48 -16.63 15.27
N ALA A 75 -5.96 -16.70 14.04
CA ALA A 75 -6.77 -16.95 12.83
C ALA A 75 -7.46 -18.32 12.88
N GLN A 76 -6.73 -19.38 13.26
CA GLN A 76 -7.25 -20.73 13.38
C GLN A 76 -8.37 -20.83 14.42
N ALA A 77 -8.17 -20.22 15.61
CA ALA A 77 -9.16 -20.21 16.68
C ALA A 77 -10.44 -19.48 16.24
N ALA A 78 -10.31 -18.32 15.58
CA ALA A 78 -11.46 -17.59 15.07
C ALA A 78 -12.18 -18.35 13.94
N ALA A 79 -11.45 -19.04 13.07
CA ALA A 79 -12.03 -19.87 12.01
C ALA A 79 -12.84 -21.04 12.61
N ALA A 80 -12.33 -21.66 13.66
CA ALA A 80 -13.03 -22.76 14.35
C ALA A 80 -14.31 -22.30 15.07
N LEU A 81 -14.30 -21.09 15.66
CA LEU A 81 -15.40 -20.54 16.44
C LEU A 81 -16.47 -19.83 15.60
N GLU A 82 -16.05 -19.01 14.65
CA GLU A 82 -16.91 -18.05 13.94
C GLU A 82 -17.07 -18.39 12.44
N GLY A 83 -16.35 -19.41 11.94
CA GLY A 83 -16.29 -19.77 10.53
C GLY A 83 -15.28 -18.90 9.74
N VAL A 84 -15.16 -19.20 8.44
CA VAL A 84 -14.14 -18.56 7.56
C VAL A 84 -14.61 -17.27 6.92
N GLY A 85 -15.90 -16.94 7.00
CA GLY A 85 -16.47 -15.74 6.40
C GLY A 85 -17.53 -15.08 7.28
N ALA A 86 -17.75 -13.78 7.09
CA ALA A 86 -18.72 -13.01 7.87
C ALA A 86 -20.19 -13.20 7.39
N GLY A 87 -20.41 -13.64 6.16
CA GLY A 87 -21.73 -13.97 5.58
C GLY A 87 -22.59 -12.77 5.20
N ALA A 88 -22.30 -11.56 5.67
CA ALA A 88 -23.07 -10.34 5.42
C ALA A 88 -22.24 -9.07 5.62
N SER A 89 -22.82 -7.91 5.30
CA SER A 89 -22.21 -6.61 5.62
C SER A 89 -22.24 -6.33 7.13
N ARG A 90 -21.41 -5.36 7.55
CA ARG A 90 -21.31 -4.93 8.96
C ARG A 90 -22.63 -4.44 9.55
N LEU A 91 -23.51 -3.89 8.74
CA LEU A 91 -24.82 -3.32 9.16
C LEU A 91 -25.96 -4.35 9.14
N VAL A 92 -25.72 -5.56 8.64
CA VAL A 92 -26.69 -6.65 8.67
C VAL A 92 -26.30 -7.63 9.77
N SER A 93 -25.73 -8.77 9.43
CA SER A 93 -25.31 -9.79 10.40
C SER A 93 -23.80 -10.11 10.34
N GLY A 94 -23.03 -9.37 9.54
CA GLY A 94 -21.60 -9.61 9.34
C GLY A 94 -20.69 -9.05 10.45
N SER A 95 -21.22 -8.27 11.39
CA SER A 95 -20.43 -7.76 12.52
C SER A 95 -20.22 -8.84 13.60
N ARG A 96 -18.98 -9.00 14.06
CA ARG A 96 -18.57 -9.96 15.10
C ARG A 96 -17.91 -9.24 16.27
N PRO A 97 -17.87 -9.83 17.47
CA PRO A 97 -17.14 -9.28 18.61
C PRO A 97 -15.67 -9.00 18.30
N GLY A 98 -15.01 -9.88 17.49
CA GLY A 98 -13.63 -9.72 17.05
C GLY A 98 -13.39 -8.44 16.23
N HIS A 99 -14.35 -8.04 15.37
CA HIS A 99 -14.27 -6.78 14.65
C HIS A 99 -14.26 -5.56 15.59
N GLN A 100 -15.17 -5.53 16.57
CA GLN A 100 -15.25 -4.44 17.53
C GLN A 100 -14.02 -4.39 18.45
N ALA A 101 -13.47 -5.55 18.82
CA ALA A 101 -12.24 -5.62 19.62
C ALA A 101 -11.06 -5.02 18.84
N LEU A 102 -10.90 -5.37 17.56
CA LEU A 102 -9.86 -4.82 16.70
C LEU A 102 -10.04 -3.31 16.50
N GLU A 103 -11.27 -2.83 16.23
CA GLU A 103 -11.57 -1.41 16.07
C GLU A 103 -11.19 -0.60 17.33
N ARG A 104 -11.56 -1.08 18.51
CA ARG A 104 -11.19 -0.43 19.79
C ARG A 104 -9.68 -0.44 20.04
N ALA A 105 -9.02 -1.57 19.78
CA ALA A 105 -7.58 -1.68 19.97
C ALA A 105 -6.80 -0.73 19.03
N LEU A 106 -7.21 -0.63 17.77
CA LEU A 106 -6.64 0.30 16.81
C LEU A 106 -6.90 1.76 17.17
N ALA A 107 -8.13 2.10 17.59
CA ALA A 107 -8.48 3.45 18.03
C ALA A 107 -7.57 3.91 19.18
N THR A 108 -7.41 3.06 20.20
CA THR A 108 -6.51 3.30 21.34
C THR A 108 -5.05 3.44 20.88
N TRP A 109 -4.57 2.50 20.05
CA TRP A 109 -3.18 2.49 19.60
C TRP A 109 -2.83 3.74 18.77
N LEU A 110 -3.74 4.17 17.88
CA LEU A 110 -3.55 5.32 16.99
C LEU A 110 -3.89 6.65 17.66
N GLY A 111 -4.50 6.65 18.86
CA GLY A 111 -5.01 7.87 19.49
C GLY A 111 -6.12 8.53 18.68
N ARG A 112 -7.01 7.73 18.07
CA ARG A 112 -8.16 8.19 17.30
C ARG A 112 -9.46 7.78 18.00
N GLU A 113 -10.52 8.56 17.78
CA GLU A 113 -11.80 8.31 18.49
C GLU A 113 -12.51 7.06 17.97
N ARG A 114 -12.40 6.80 16.65
CA ARG A 114 -13.12 5.67 16.05
C ARG A 114 -12.39 5.08 14.86
N VAL A 115 -12.61 3.78 14.64
CA VAL A 115 -12.08 3.00 13.51
C VAL A 115 -13.21 2.23 12.84
N LEU A 116 -13.17 2.10 11.50
CA LEU A 116 -14.03 1.22 10.72
C LEU A 116 -13.18 0.26 9.91
N LEU A 117 -13.51 -1.03 9.93
CA LEU A 117 -12.80 -2.08 9.19
C LEU A 117 -13.35 -2.27 7.78
N PHE A 118 -12.47 -2.62 6.86
CA PHE A 118 -12.76 -2.89 5.44
C PHE A 118 -12.11 -4.20 4.98
N PRO A 119 -12.65 -4.88 3.95
CA PRO A 119 -12.05 -6.09 3.40
C PRO A 119 -10.68 -5.86 2.72
N SER A 120 -10.39 -4.66 2.25
CA SER A 120 -9.10 -4.31 1.62
C SER A 120 -8.78 -2.82 1.72
N GLY A 121 -7.48 -2.46 1.62
CA GLY A 121 -7.02 -1.07 1.57
C GLY A 121 -7.55 -0.31 0.34
N PHE A 122 -7.67 -1.01 -0.79
CA PHE A 122 -8.26 -0.41 -1.99
C PHE A 122 -9.69 0.07 -1.72
N GLN A 123 -10.50 -0.77 -1.08
CA GLN A 123 -11.88 -0.46 -0.75
C GLN A 123 -12.00 0.62 0.32
N ALA A 124 -11.12 0.60 1.35
CA ALA A 124 -11.07 1.64 2.37
C ALA A 124 -10.83 3.02 1.74
N ASN A 125 -9.85 3.15 0.86
CA ASN A 125 -9.53 4.39 0.16
C ASN A 125 -10.67 4.85 -0.77
N LEU A 126 -11.28 3.92 -1.51
CA LEU A 126 -12.47 4.22 -2.33
C LEU A 126 -13.62 4.74 -1.47
N ALA A 127 -13.87 4.10 -0.32
CA ALA A 127 -14.89 4.48 0.64
C ALA A 127 -14.65 5.86 1.22
N ALA A 128 -13.42 6.16 1.64
CA ALA A 128 -13.01 7.43 2.23
C ALA A 128 -13.25 8.59 1.25
N VAL A 129 -12.68 8.50 0.05
CA VAL A 129 -12.80 9.59 -0.94
C VAL A 129 -14.24 9.73 -1.41
N GLY A 130 -14.94 8.62 -1.69
CA GLY A 130 -16.32 8.64 -2.18
C GLY A 130 -17.34 9.21 -1.17
N ALA A 131 -17.05 9.11 0.14
CA ALA A 131 -17.90 9.69 1.18
C ALA A 131 -17.55 11.15 1.49
N LEU A 132 -16.27 11.52 1.41
CA LEU A 132 -15.80 12.86 1.78
C LEU A 132 -15.85 13.88 0.64
N ALA A 133 -15.82 13.44 -0.61
CA ALA A 133 -15.82 14.27 -1.80
C ALA A 133 -17.03 14.02 -2.69
N ASN A 134 -17.44 15.02 -3.47
CA ASN A 134 -18.49 14.95 -4.46
C ASN A 134 -18.19 15.92 -5.63
N ARG A 135 -19.10 16.03 -6.62
CA ARG A 135 -18.94 16.90 -7.81
C ARG A 135 -18.65 18.38 -7.51
N HIS A 136 -18.96 18.87 -6.29
CA HIS A 136 -18.71 20.25 -5.87
C HIS A 136 -17.38 20.40 -5.12
N SER A 137 -16.72 19.31 -4.78
CA SER A 137 -15.44 19.29 -4.07
C SER A 137 -14.26 19.47 -5.01
N LEU A 138 -13.18 20.03 -4.48
CA LEU A 138 -11.86 19.98 -5.12
C LEU A 138 -10.96 19.05 -4.33
N VAL A 139 -10.41 18.05 -5.02
CA VAL A 139 -9.41 17.14 -4.48
C VAL A 139 -8.04 17.55 -5.00
N LEU A 140 -7.13 17.82 -4.07
CA LEU A 140 -5.71 18.06 -4.35
C LEU A 140 -4.93 16.81 -3.96
N ALA A 141 -4.27 16.19 -4.92
CA ALA A 141 -3.59 14.91 -4.69
C ALA A 141 -2.13 14.96 -5.13
N ASP A 142 -1.24 14.38 -4.34
CA ASP A 142 0.13 14.14 -4.80
C ASP A 142 0.10 13.38 -6.13
N ARG A 143 0.97 13.72 -7.06
CA ARG A 143 0.97 13.11 -8.40
C ARG A 143 1.29 11.61 -8.39
N LEU A 144 1.86 11.09 -7.32
CA LEU A 144 2.28 9.69 -7.18
C LEU A 144 1.43 8.87 -6.20
N ILE A 145 0.27 9.39 -5.76
CA ILE A 145 -0.60 8.67 -4.83
C ILE A 145 -1.07 7.33 -5.41
N HIS A 146 -1.38 6.42 -4.50
CA HIS A 146 -1.87 5.09 -4.83
C HIS A 146 -3.15 5.12 -5.69
N HIS A 147 -3.25 4.19 -6.63
CA HIS A 147 -4.34 4.12 -7.61
C HIS A 147 -5.73 4.03 -6.97
N SER A 148 -5.87 3.41 -5.79
CA SER A 148 -7.15 3.34 -5.07
C SER A 148 -7.73 4.71 -4.72
N LEU A 149 -6.88 5.65 -4.30
CA LEU A 149 -7.28 7.03 -4.01
C LEU A 149 -7.75 7.74 -5.29
N LEU A 150 -7.00 7.58 -6.40
CA LEU A 150 -7.42 8.12 -7.71
C LEU A 150 -8.76 7.52 -8.19
N THR A 151 -8.98 6.24 -7.98
CA THR A 151 -10.24 5.58 -8.30
C THR A 151 -11.38 6.16 -7.46
N GLY A 152 -11.13 6.41 -6.17
CA GLY A 152 -12.08 7.09 -5.29
C GLY A 152 -12.46 8.49 -5.79
N VAL A 153 -11.48 9.28 -6.25
CA VAL A 153 -11.74 10.61 -6.83
C VAL A 153 -12.62 10.52 -8.08
N ARG A 154 -12.30 9.60 -8.99
CA ARG A 154 -13.11 9.38 -10.20
C ARG A 154 -14.55 8.97 -9.84
N ALA A 155 -14.71 8.05 -8.90
CA ALA A 155 -16.03 7.57 -8.45
C ALA A 155 -16.86 8.66 -7.76
N SER A 156 -16.22 9.59 -7.05
CA SER A 156 -16.91 10.71 -6.36
C SER A 156 -17.40 11.81 -7.31
N GLY A 157 -16.88 11.85 -8.54
CA GLY A 157 -17.12 12.92 -9.50
C GLY A 157 -16.45 14.26 -9.11
N ALA A 158 -15.60 14.28 -8.10
CA ALA A 158 -14.89 15.48 -7.67
C ALA A 158 -13.87 15.96 -8.71
N ARG A 159 -13.65 17.27 -8.75
CA ARG A 159 -12.58 17.84 -9.56
C ARG A 159 -11.23 17.49 -8.94
N LEU A 160 -10.34 16.90 -9.74
CA LEU A 160 -8.98 16.56 -9.34
C LEU A 160 -7.99 17.61 -9.84
N GLN A 161 -7.10 18.04 -8.95
CA GLN A 161 -5.84 18.71 -9.29
C GLN A 161 -4.69 17.92 -8.65
N ARG A 162 -3.59 17.77 -9.39
CA ARG A 162 -2.40 17.06 -8.91
C ARG A 162 -1.30 18.06 -8.62
N PHE A 163 -0.70 17.97 -7.42
CA PHE A 163 0.47 18.76 -7.07
C PHE A 163 1.75 17.90 -7.25
N ALA A 164 2.88 18.59 -7.38
CA ALA A 164 4.18 17.94 -7.53
C ALA A 164 4.52 17.07 -6.32
N HIS A 165 5.20 15.94 -6.56
CA HIS A 165 5.47 14.95 -5.53
C HIS A 165 6.20 15.53 -4.32
N ASN A 166 5.59 15.41 -3.13
CA ASN A 166 6.07 15.94 -1.85
C ASN A 166 6.37 17.45 -1.82
N ASP A 167 5.85 18.21 -2.79
CA ASP A 167 6.07 19.66 -2.90
C ASP A 167 4.96 20.44 -2.16
N LEU A 168 5.26 20.83 -0.92
CA LEU A 168 4.35 21.61 -0.09
C LEU A 168 4.16 23.04 -0.59
N ASN A 169 5.12 23.61 -1.33
CA ASN A 169 4.99 24.94 -1.91
C ASN A 169 3.98 24.93 -3.07
N ASP A 170 4.05 23.91 -3.95
CA ASP A 170 3.06 23.73 -5.01
C ASP A 170 1.65 23.47 -4.42
N LEU A 171 1.55 22.63 -3.39
CA LEU A 171 0.29 22.39 -2.69
C LEU A 171 -0.27 23.68 -2.06
N GLY A 172 0.55 24.45 -1.33
CA GLY A 172 0.15 25.69 -0.68
C GLY A 172 -0.38 26.72 -1.66
N ARG A 173 0.32 26.92 -2.79
CA ARG A 173 -0.14 27.80 -3.86
C ARG A 173 -1.49 27.36 -4.42
N ARG A 174 -1.73 26.07 -4.64
CA ARG A 174 -3.00 25.54 -5.14
C ARG A 174 -4.13 25.68 -4.12
N LEU A 175 -3.87 25.44 -2.84
CA LEU A 175 -4.83 25.65 -1.75
C LEU A 175 -5.23 27.11 -1.65
N GLN A 176 -4.27 28.03 -1.70
CA GLN A 176 -4.53 29.48 -1.68
C GLN A 176 -5.40 29.90 -2.85
N LEU A 177 -5.05 29.50 -4.09
CA LEU A 177 -5.85 29.80 -5.28
C LEU A 177 -7.26 29.23 -5.19
N ALA A 178 -7.42 28.02 -4.67
CA ALA A 178 -8.73 27.39 -4.48
C ALA A 178 -9.59 28.17 -3.50
N ARG A 179 -9.03 28.65 -2.39
CA ARG A 179 -9.75 29.47 -1.38
C ARG A 179 -10.12 30.85 -1.90
N GLN A 180 -9.22 31.48 -2.67
CA GLN A 180 -9.52 32.76 -3.33
C GLN A 180 -10.66 32.65 -4.34
N ALA A 181 -10.63 31.57 -5.17
CA ALA A 181 -11.64 31.37 -6.19
C ALA A 181 -13.01 30.97 -5.62
N ARG A 182 -13.05 30.16 -4.56
CA ARG A 182 -14.28 29.64 -3.93
C ARG A 182 -14.09 29.45 -2.42
N PRO A 183 -14.27 30.46 -1.57
CA PRO A 183 -13.97 30.36 -0.13
C PRO A 183 -14.67 29.23 0.61
N GLY A 184 -15.92 28.92 0.24
CA GLY A 184 -16.73 27.85 0.87
C GLY A 184 -16.55 26.45 0.24
N GLN A 185 -15.67 26.29 -0.76
CA GLN A 185 -15.50 24.98 -1.42
C GLN A 185 -14.92 23.94 -0.47
N ARG A 186 -15.50 22.73 -0.48
CA ARG A 186 -14.90 21.58 0.21
C ARG A 186 -13.59 21.19 -0.47
N LEU A 187 -12.49 21.25 0.29
CA LEU A 187 -11.16 20.85 -0.14
C LEU A 187 -10.76 19.54 0.55
N LEU A 188 -10.28 18.58 -0.22
CA LEU A 188 -9.72 17.33 0.28
C LEU A 188 -8.31 17.18 -0.28
N VAL A 189 -7.33 16.99 0.59
CA VAL A 189 -5.93 16.68 0.22
C VAL A 189 -5.68 15.21 0.42
N LEU A 190 -5.03 14.58 -0.55
CA LEU A 190 -4.67 13.16 -0.53
C LEU A 190 -3.15 13.02 -0.62
N SER A 191 -2.55 12.29 0.33
CA SER A 191 -1.14 11.94 0.34
C SER A 191 -0.90 10.57 1.00
N GLU A 192 0.30 10.05 0.84
CA GLU A 192 0.80 8.86 1.56
C GLU A 192 1.92 9.30 2.51
N SER A 193 2.01 8.67 3.67
CA SER A 193 3.13 8.89 4.59
C SER A 193 4.41 8.21 4.12
N LEU A 194 4.30 7.10 3.39
CA LEU A 194 5.40 6.40 2.72
C LEU A 194 4.92 5.91 1.35
N PHE A 195 5.46 6.48 0.29
CA PHE A 195 5.09 6.14 -1.09
C PHE A 195 5.64 4.78 -1.51
N SER A 196 4.74 3.92 -1.98
CA SER A 196 4.99 2.49 -2.23
C SER A 196 6.07 2.19 -3.28
N MET A 197 6.21 3.06 -4.29
CA MET A 197 7.13 2.86 -5.43
C MET A 197 8.40 3.71 -5.31
N GLN A 198 8.36 4.81 -4.58
CA GLN A 198 9.46 5.74 -4.41
C GLN A 198 10.22 5.55 -3.10
N GLY A 199 9.56 4.99 -2.07
CA GLY A 199 10.13 4.89 -0.73
C GLY A 199 10.29 6.25 -0.02
N THR A 200 9.78 7.34 -0.61
CA THR A 200 9.82 8.70 -0.08
C THR A 200 8.68 8.99 0.88
N SER A 201 8.84 9.99 1.72
CA SER A 201 7.84 10.50 2.65
C SER A 201 7.77 12.03 2.55
N PRO A 202 6.58 12.65 2.65
CA PRO A 202 6.48 14.09 2.87
C PRO A 202 6.89 14.45 4.32
N ASP A 203 7.11 15.72 4.59
CA ASP A 203 6.98 16.24 5.95
C ASP A 203 5.48 16.25 6.33
N VAL A 204 5.06 15.20 7.05
CA VAL A 204 3.64 14.98 7.37
C VAL A 204 3.11 16.05 8.33
N GLY A 205 3.96 16.55 9.24
CA GLY A 205 3.59 17.63 10.15
C GLY A 205 3.32 18.93 9.40
N ALA A 206 4.23 19.34 8.54
CA ALA A 206 4.07 20.54 7.70
C ALA A 206 2.90 20.38 6.71
N LEU A 207 2.69 19.20 6.13
CA LEU A 207 1.55 18.89 5.27
C LEU A 207 0.22 19.08 6.02
N ALA A 208 0.11 18.52 7.23
CA ALA A 208 -1.10 18.62 8.05
C ALA A 208 -1.39 20.07 8.46
N ALA A 209 -0.36 20.81 8.91
CA ALA A 209 -0.47 22.22 9.26
C ALA A 209 -0.91 23.08 8.06
N LEU A 210 -0.34 22.81 6.88
CA LEU A 210 -0.72 23.50 5.64
C LEU A 210 -2.19 23.25 5.28
N CYS A 211 -2.66 22.02 5.36
CA CYS A 211 -4.05 21.66 5.12
C CYS A 211 -5.00 22.37 6.10
N GLN A 212 -4.67 22.32 7.39
CA GLN A 212 -5.45 22.98 8.44
C GLN A 212 -5.54 24.51 8.24
N GLY A 213 -4.41 25.16 7.92
CA GLY A 213 -4.35 26.60 7.66
C GLY A 213 -5.24 27.05 6.49
N HIS A 214 -5.53 26.15 5.57
CA HIS A 214 -6.45 26.43 4.45
C HIS A 214 -7.84 25.80 4.62
N GLY A 215 -8.17 25.23 5.77
CA GLY A 215 -9.44 24.54 6.04
C GLY A 215 -9.69 23.35 5.09
N ALA A 216 -8.65 22.67 4.66
CA ALA A 216 -8.72 21.49 3.83
C ALA A 216 -8.63 20.22 4.69
N ALA A 217 -9.49 19.23 4.46
CA ALA A 217 -9.37 17.93 5.09
C ALA A 217 -8.17 17.17 4.51
N LEU A 218 -7.34 16.56 5.36
CA LEU A 218 -6.26 15.69 4.94
C LEU A 218 -6.65 14.21 5.15
N LEU A 219 -6.64 13.42 4.08
CA LEU A 219 -6.62 11.97 4.11
C LEU A 219 -5.19 11.50 3.89
N LEU A 220 -4.61 10.84 4.90
CA LEU A 220 -3.27 10.30 4.86
C LEU A 220 -3.30 8.77 4.80
N ASP A 221 -2.73 8.20 3.74
CA ASP A 221 -2.56 6.75 3.63
C ASP A 221 -1.26 6.32 4.33
N GLU A 222 -1.42 5.59 5.41
CA GLU A 222 -0.35 5.06 6.26
C GLU A 222 -0.02 3.58 5.98
N ALA A 223 -0.55 3.02 4.90
CA ALA A 223 -0.47 1.58 4.62
C ALA A 223 0.96 1.03 4.63
N HIS A 224 1.96 1.82 4.25
CA HIS A 224 3.36 1.43 4.24
C HIS A 224 4.15 1.86 5.49
N ALA A 225 3.60 2.74 6.32
CA ALA A 225 4.26 3.27 7.51
C ALA A 225 3.87 2.53 8.80
N LEU A 226 2.61 2.12 8.93
CA LEU A 226 2.11 1.42 10.11
C LEU A 226 2.91 0.14 10.41
N GLY A 227 3.22 -0.06 11.68
CA GLY A 227 4.08 -1.14 12.17
C GLY A 227 5.58 -0.84 12.06
N VAL A 228 6.00 0.15 11.24
CA VAL A 228 7.41 0.41 10.91
C VAL A 228 7.86 1.81 11.28
N LEU A 229 7.12 2.83 10.86
CA LEU A 229 7.49 4.24 11.02
C LEU A 229 6.69 4.91 12.15
N GLY A 230 7.23 6.03 12.63
CA GLY A 230 6.61 6.81 13.70
C GLY A 230 6.77 6.19 15.09
N PRO A 231 6.35 6.91 16.14
CA PRO A 231 6.48 6.46 17.52
C PRO A 231 5.72 5.14 17.76
N GLY A 232 6.43 4.08 18.15
CA GLY A 232 5.84 2.75 18.38
C GLY A 232 5.21 2.11 17.15
N GLY A 233 5.66 2.48 15.93
CA GLY A 233 5.12 1.97 14.66
C GLY A 233 3.73 2.50 14.31
N ARG A 234 3.29 3.60 14.92
CA ARG A 234 1.93 4.16 14.76
C ARG A 234 1.74 4.99 13.51
N GLY A 235 2.74 5.03 12.62
CA GLY A 235 2.74 5.86 11.42
C GLY A 235 3.28 7.27 11.66
N LEU A 236 3.49 8.02 10.57
CA LEU A 236 4.02 9.38 10.63
C LEU A 236 2.96 10.42 11.02
N GLY A 237 1.68 10.08 10.87
CA GLY A 237 0.56 10.92 11.27
C GLY A 237 0.13 10.79 12.74
N TYR A 238 0.85 9.98 13.52
CA TYR A 238 0.51 9.82 14.94
C TYR A 238 0.69 11.14 15.72
N GLY A 239 -0.32 11.50 16.52
CA GLY A 239 -0.32 12.74 17.32
C GLY A 239 -0.81 13.99 16.58
N LEU A 240 -1.00 13.93 15.27
CA LEU A 240 -1.51 15.05 14.48
C LEU A 240 -3.06 15.07 14.48
N ASN A 241 -3.63 15.59 15.54
CA ASN A 241 -5.08 15.62 15.81
C ASN A 241 -5.64 17.03 16.02
N GLY A 242 -4.94 18.05 15.53
CA GLY A 242 -5.37 19.46 15.62
C GLY A 242 -5.15 20.14 16.97
N ALA A 243 -4.64 19.41 17.98
CA ALA A 243 -4.38 19.99 19.31
C ALA A 243 -3.19 20.96 19.28
N LYS A 244 -3.33 22.11 19.97
CA LYS A 244 -2.24 23.09 20.23
C LYS A 244 -1.47 23.58 18.98
N GLY A 245 -2.15 23.81 17.85
CA GLY A 245 -1.50 24.30 16.63
C GLY A 245 -0.68 23.26 15.87
N GLN A 246 -0.71 22.01 16.29
CA GLN A 246 -0.26 20.88 15.48
C GLN A 246 -1.27 20.65 14.35
N GLY A 247 -0.79 20.37 13.15
CA GLY A 247 -1.69 20.08 12.02
C GLY A 247 -2.64 18.92 12.31
N GLU A 248 -3.74 18.88 11.57
CA GLU A 248 -4.78 17.85 11.72
C GLU A 248 -4.81 16.92 10.52
N ILE A 249 -4.91 15.63 10.79
CA ILE A 249 -5.24 14.61 9.80
C ILE A 249 -6.68 14.18 10.05
N ALA A 250 -7.57 14.56 9.15
CA ALA A 250 -8.99 14.27 9.26
C ALA A 250 -9.28 12.75 9.18
N LEU A 251 -8.51 12.02 8.37
CA LEU A 251 -8.68 10.58 8.19
C LEU A 251 -7.36 9.87 7.91
N LEU A 252 -7.09 8.82 8.67
CA LEU A 252 -6.00 7.87 8.41
C LEU A 252 -6.55 6.63 7.71
N SER A 253 -5.86 6.17 6.67
CA SER A 253 -6.08 4.88 6.04
C SER A 253 -4.93 3.93 6.37
N GLY A 254 -5.25 2.68 6.74
CA GLY A 254 -4.27 1.65 7.03
C GLY A 254 -4.67 0.30 6.50
N THR A 255 -3.72 -0.62 6.39
CA THR A 255 -3.97 -1.98 5.90
C THR A 255 -3.34 -3.03 6.80
N PHE A 256 -4.01 -4.18 6.91
CA PHE A 256 -3.46 -5.36 7.60
C PHE A 256 -2.67 -6.27 6.65
N GLY A 257 -2.76 -6.06 5.33
CA GLY A 257 -2.09 -6.88 4.30
C GLY A 257 -0.59 -6.61 4.13
N LYS A 258 0.04 -5.85 5.04
CA LYS A 258 1.46 -5.52 4.99
C LYS A 258 2.14 -5.85 6.33
N ALA A 259 2.59 -4.87 7.10
CA ALA A 259 3.30 -5.10 8.37
C ALA A 259 2.53 -5.96 9.40
N PHE A 260 1.21 -5.99 9.33
CA PHE A 260 0.38 -6.84 10.18
C PHE A 260 0.33 -8.32 9.73
N GLY A 261 0.79 -8.64 8.53
CA GLY A 261 0.81 -10.02 8.03
C GLY A 261 -0.56 -10.69 7.91
N SER A 262 -1.64 -9.90 7.78
CA SER A 262 -3.02 -10.41 7.68
C SER A 262 -3.68 -9.92 6.38
N GLY A 263 -4.98 -9.77 6.35
CA GLY A 263 -5.77 -9.21 5.26
C GLY A 263 -6.78 -8.19 5.77
N GLY A 264 -7.25 -7.33 4.87
CA GLY A 264 -8.17 -6.25 5.23
C GLY A 264 -7.49 -4.91 5.48
N ALA A 265 -8.28 -3.95 5.94
CA ALA A 265 -7.86 -2.58 6.12
C ALA A 265 -8.76 -1.84 7.11
N PHE A 266 -8.42 -0.59 7.39
CA PHE A 266 -9.23 0.27 8.24
C PHE A 266 -9.12 1.74 7.84
N LEU A 267 -10.11 2.51 8.27
CA LEU A 267 -10.08 3.96 8.34
C LEU A 267 -10.19 4.37 9.80
N ALA A 268 -9.45 5.41 10.20
CA ALA A 268 -9.43 5.93 11.57
C ALA A 268 -9.51 7.46 11.54
N GLY A 269 -10.37 8.04 12.37
CA GLY A 269 -10.60 9.48 12.46
C GLY A 269 -11.34 9.86 13.73
N ASP A 270 -11.84 11.10 13.77
CA ASP A 270 -12.75 11.56 14.81
C ASP A 270 -14.15 10.93 14.67
N ALA A 271 -14.95 11.03 15.72
CA ALA A 271 -16.28 10.41 15.78
C ALA A 271 -17.20 10.92 14.66
N LEU A 272 -17.14 12.21 14.33
CA LEU A 272 -18.00 12.84 13.33
C LEU A 272 -17.69 12.29 11.92
N VAL A 273 -16.43 12.29 11.52
CA VAL A 273 -16.00 11.78 10.19
C VAL A 273 -16.31 10.29 10.08
N MET A 274 -16.06 9.52 11.14
CA MET A 274 -16.32 8.08 11.13
C MET A 274 -17.81 7.74 11.15
N GLU A 275 -18.64 8.54 11.81
CA GLU A 275 -20.10 8.41 11.74
C GLU A 275 -20.61 8.76 10.33
N TRP A 276 -20.08 9.83 9.73
CA TRP A 276 -20.39 10.18 8.35
C TRP A 276 -20.07 9.01 7.38
N LEU A 277 -18.89 8.40 7.52
CA LEU A 277 -18.51 7.24 6.73
C LEU A 277 -19.44 6.05 6.93
N LEU A 278 -19.83 5.77 8.17
CA LEU A 278 -20.78 4.71 8.49
C LEU A 278 -22.13 4.92 7.78
N GLN A 279 -22.63 6.14 7.76
CA GLN A 279 -23.94 6.47 7.22
C GLN A 279 -23.95 6.61 5.68
N PHE A 280 -22.86 7.09 5.07
CA PHE A 280 -22.88 7.52 3.67
C PHE A 280 -21.90 6.75 2.75
N SER A 281 -21.01 5.93 3.28
CA SER A 281 -20.08 5.17 2.45
C SER A 281 -20.72 3.92 1.85
N GLY A 282 -21.00 3.93 0.56
CA GLY A 282 -21.51 2.75 -0.18
C GLY A 282 -20.56 1.55 -0.07
N PRO A 283 -19.24 1.71 -0.31
CA PRO A 283 -18.28 0.62 -0.18
C PRO A 283 -18.19 0.00 1.23
N PHE A 284 -18.58 0.71 2.28
CA PHE A 284 -18.69 0.13 3.64
C PHE A 284 -20.02 -0.60 3.83
N ARG A 285 -21.12 0.03 3.44
CA ARG A 285 -22.48 -0.45 3.74
C ARG A 285 -22.87 -1.71 2.97
N TYR A 286 -22.42 -1.81 1.73
CA TYR A 286 -22.86 -2.81 0.76
C TYR A 286 -21.83 -3.90 0.45
N THR A 287 -20.81 -4.02 1.31
CA THR A 287 -19.80 -5.09 1.19
C THR A 287 -19.94 -6.10 2.32
N THR A 288 -19.62 -7.35 2.05
CA THR A 288 -19.41 -8.35 3.10
C THR A 288 -18.29 -7.89 4.04
N ALA A 289 -18.48 -8.06 5.34
CA ALA A 289 -17.49 -7.68 6.35
C ALA A 289 -16.17 -8.45 6.18
N LEU A 290 -15.10 -7.90 6.72
CA LEU A 290 -13.82 -8.59 6.85
C LEU A 290 -14.01 -9.96 7.50
N ALA A 291 -13.37 -11.00 6.95
CA ALA A 291 -13.46 -12.35 7.50
C ALA A 291 -12.99 -12.39 8.96
N PRO A 292 -13.73 -13.04 9.90
CA PRO A 292 -13.37 -13.10 11.31
C PRO A 292 -11.95 -13.61 11.59
N PRO A 293 -11.44 -14.65 10.89
CA PRO A 293 -10.05 -15.09 11.07
C PRO A 293 -9.01 -14.02 10.77
N LEU A 294 -9.24 -13.19 9.74
CA LEU A 294 -8.33 -12.10 9.37
C LEU A 294 -8.37 -10.96 10.39
N ALA A 295 -9.55 -10.67 10.95
CA ALA A 295 -9.68 -9.67 12.03
C ALA A 295 -8.95 -10.13 13.30
N ALA A 296 -9.10 -11.41 13.69
CA ALA A 296 -8.39 -11.99 14.84
C ALA A 296 -6.87 -12.01 14.64
N ALA A 297 -6.41 -12.38 13.43
CA ALA A 297 -5.00 -12.32 13.04
C ALA A 297 -4.45 -10.89 13.15
N ALA A 298 -5.18 -9.89 12.64
CA ALA A 298 -4.78 -8.50 12.69
C ALA A 298 -4.69 -7.98 14.15
N LEU A 299 -5.62 -8.40 15.03
CA LEU A 299 -5.59 -8.06 16.45
C LEU A 299 -4.37 -8.68 17.15
N ALA A 300 -4.08 -9.96 16.90
CA ALA A 300 -2.89 -10.61 17.41
C ALA A 300 -1.60 -9.97 16.92
N ALA A 301 -1.55 -9.61 15.61
CA ALA A 301 -0.44 -8.90 15.03
C ALA A 301 -0.21 -7.53 15.68
N LEU A 302 -1.28 -6.76 15.96
CA LEU A 302 -1.19 -5.51 16.72
C LEU A 302 -0.54 -5.73 18.08
N GLY A 303 -0.94 -6.78 18.81
CA GLY A 303 -0.30 -7.16 20.07
C GLY A 303 1.20 -7.44 19.93
N GLN A 304 1.61 -8.14 18.84
CA GLN A 304 3.04 -8.39 18.56
C GLN A 304 3.80 -7.10 18.22
N ILE A 305 3.20 -6.18 17.46
CA ILE A 305 3.81 -4.87 17.12
C ILE A 305 4.06 -4.05 18.38
N GLN A 306 3.11 -4.08 19.34
CA GLN A 306 3.23 -3.35 20.60
C GLN A 306 4.24 -3.98 21.56
N ALA A 307 4.19 -5.31 21.73
CA ALA A 307 5.04 -6.03 22.67
C ALA A 307 6.50 -6.16 22.22
N ASN A 308 6.71 -6.35 20.91
CA ASN A 308 8.01 -6.63 20.31
C ASN A 308 8.23 -5.74 19.06
N PRO A 309 8.51 -4.44 19.22
CA PRO A 309 8.61 -3.51 18.10
C PRO A 309 9.84 -3.82 17.22
N ARG A 310 9.60 -4.43 16.07
CA ARG A 310 10.64 -4.78 15.08
C ARG A 310 10.98 -3.61 14.13
N GLY A 311 10.14 -2.59 14.10
CA GLY A 311 10.30 -1.41 13.22
C GLY A 311 11.67 -0.73 13.36
N PRO A 312 12.15 -0.36 14.56
CA PRO A 312 13.45 0.31 14.73
C PRO A 312 14.62 -0.48 14.16
N ALA A 313 14.68 -1.80 14.40
CA ALA A 313 15.73 -2.66 13.85
C ALA A 313 15.64 -2.76 12.32
N LEU A 314 14.42 -2.82 11.76
CA LEU A 314 14.19 -2.81 10.32
C LEU A 314 14.66 -1.49 9.68
N LEU A 315 14.43 -0.35 10.32
CA LEU A 315 14.89 0.96 9.85
C LEU A 315 16.41 1.08 9.88
N GLN A 316 17.07 0.56 10.92
CA GLN A 316 18.54 0.49 10.96
C GLN A 316 19.09 -0.40 9.83
N ARG A 317 18.46 -1.56 9.59
CA ARG A 317 18.78 -2.43 8.45
C ARG A 317 18.63 -1.66 7.13
N ALA A 318 17.53 -0.96 6.94
CA ALA A 318 17.27 -0.17 5.74
C ALA A 318 18.32 0.93 5.51
N LYS A 319 18.74 1.62 6.58
CA LYS A 319 19.82 2.61 6.53
C LYS A 319 21.15 1.96 6.10
N ARG A 320 21.50 0.82 6.71
CA ARG A 320 22.74 0.08 6.37
C ARG A 320 22.73 -0.38 4.91
N TRP A 321 21.62 -0.92 4.43
CA TRP A 321 21.50 -1.38 3.04
C TRP A 321 21.63 -0.24 2.03
N ARG A 322 21.03 0.92 2.30
CA ARG A 322 21.19 2.12 1.45
C ARG A 322 22.65 2.55 1.36
N SER A 323 23.36 2.61 2.49
CA SER A 323 24.76 2.98 2.50
C SER A 323 25.66 1.96 1.78
N ALA A 324 25.37 0.67 1.90
CA ALA A 324 26.10 -0.38 1.21
C ALA A 324 25.87 -0.38 -0.31
N LEU A 325 24.62 -0.15 -0.75
CA LEU A 325 24.30 0.03 -2.18
C LEU A 325 25.03 1.23 -2.77
N GLU A 326 25.04 2.36 -2.06
CA GLU A 326 25.77 3.57 -2.47
C GLU A 326 27.29 3.32 -2.56
N ALA A 327 27.86 2.63 -1.56
CA ALA A 327 29.28 2.25 -1.57
C ALA A 327 29.63 1.27 -2.70
N ALA A 328 28.66 0.46 -3.17
CA ALA A 328 28.79 -0.41 -4.34
C ALA A 328 28.55 0.30 -5.67
N GLY A 329 28.42 1.64 -5.68
CA GLY A 329 28.27 2.48 -6.85
C GLY A 329 26.84 2.67 -7.33
N TRP A 330 25.84 2.07 -6.67
CA TRP A 330 24.42 2.29 -7.02
C TRP A 330 23.94 3.65 -6.51
N PRO A 331 23.03 4.34 -7.22
CA PRO A 331 22.38 5.52 -6.67
C PRO A 331 21.72 5.17 -5.32
N ARG A 332 21.96 6.02 -4.32
CA ARG A 332 21.37 5.79 -3.00
C ARG A 332 19.84 5.76 -3.09
N PRO A 333 19.18 4.65 -2.70
CA PRO A 333 17.71 4.60 -2.70
C PRO A 333 17.15 5.68 -1.76
N PRO A 334 16.12 6.45 -2.20
CA PRO A 334 15.55 7.52 -1.40
C PRO A 334 14.77 7.00 -0.18
N GLY A 335 14.45 7.93 0.73
CA GLY A 335 13.59 7.69 1.90
C GLY A 335 14.29 6.97 3.05
N LEU A 336 13.50 6.65 4.08
CA LEU A 336 13.98 6.07 5.34
C LEU A 336 13.39 4.68 5.64
N GLY A 337 12.29 4.34 4.98
CA GLY A 337 11.53 3.10 5.20
C GLY A 337 12.16 1.84 4.60
N PRO A 338 11.47 0.71 4.66
CA PRO A 338 11.97 -0.60 4.20
C PRO A 338 11.92 -0.78 2.68
N ILE A 339 11.43 0.19 1.92
CA ILE A 339 11.34 0.15 0.46
C ILE A 339 12.59 0.79 -0.13
N LEU A 340 13.33 0.03 -0.94
CA LEU A 340 14.56 0.46 -1.59
C LEU A 340 14.38 0.38 -3.11
N PRO A 341 13.93 1.45 -3.78
CA PRO A 341 13.85 1.48 -5.23
C PRO A 341 15.22 1.76 -5.83
N LEU A 342 15.70 0.89 -6.69
CA LEU A 342 16.87 1.12 -7.54
C LEU A 342 16.37 1.60 -8.90
N LEU A 343 16.48 2.90 -9.17
CA LEU A 343 16.06 3.50 -10.43
C LEU A 343 16.98 3.00 -11.55
N VAL A 344 16.39 2.47 -12.60
CA VAL A 344 17.08 1.89 -13.75
C VAL A 344 16.75 2.67 -15.02
N GLY A 345 15.52 3.19 -15.13
CA GLY A 345 15.02 3.96 -16.28
C GLY A 345 14.43 3.08 -17.35
N ASP A 346 15.16 2.10 -17.86
CA ASP A 346 14.76 1.21 -18.94
C ASP A 346 14.01 -0.03 -18.45
N ASP A 347 12.93 -0.42 -19.17
CA ASP A 347 12.06 -1.55 -18.82
C ASP A 347 12.78 -2.90 -18.97
N GLY A 348 13.57 -3.07 -20.02
CA GLY A 348 14.32 -4.29 -20.32
C GLY A 348 15.39 -4.54 -19.28
N LEU A 349 16.18 -3.50 -18.99
CA LEU A 349 17.24 -3.56 -17.98
C LEU A 349 16.69 -3.87 -16.58
N ALA A 350 15.52 -3.33 -16.21
CA ALA A 350 14.87 -3.66 -14.95
C ALA A 350 14.47 -5.15 -14.89
N LEU A 351 14.03 -5.73 -15.99
CA LEU A 351 13.71 -7.16 -16.11
C LEU A 351 14.97 -8.02 -16.05
N GLU A 352 16.05 -7.63 -16.72
CA GLU A 352 17.34 -8.34 -16.67
C GLU A 352 17.90 -8.40 -15.25
N LEU A 353 17.82 -7.30 -14.51
CA LEU A 353 18.21 -7.24 -13.10
C LEU A 353 17.34 -8.15 -12.24
N GLN A 354 16.03 -8.17 -12.46
CA GLN A 354 15.13 -9.11 -11.78
C GLN A 354 15.54 -10.55 -12.06
N GLN A 355 15.76 -10.93 -13.30
CA GLN A 355 16.17 -12.29 -13.69
C GLN A 355 17.52 -12.68 -13.06
N ARG A 356 18.49 -11.75 -13.04
CA ARG A 356 19.79 -11.94 -12.40
C ARG A 356 19.64 -12.22 -10.91
N LEU A 357 18.77 -11.46 -10.21
CA LEU A 357 18.50 -11.72 -8.81
C LEU A 357 17.85 -13.09 -8.59
N GLU A 358 16.86 -13.43 -9.42
CA GLU A 358 16.19 -14.73 -9.33
C GLU A 358 17.15 -15.88 -9.55
N ALA A 359 18.08 -15.80 -10.53
CA ALA A 359 19.14 -16.79 -10.74
C ALA A 359 20.08 -16.92 -9.53
N ALA A 360 20.25 -15.85 -8.74
CA ALA A 360 20.99 -15.86 -7.47
C ALA A 360 20.14 -16.27 -6.25
N GLY A 361 18.89 -16.71 -6.47
CA GLY A 361 17.97 -17.10 -5.41
C GLY A 361 17.41 -15.94 -4.60
N LEU A 362 17.23 -14.75 -5.21
CA LEU A 362 16.67 -13.53 -4.60
C LEU A 362 15.46 -13.05 -5.41
N LEU A 363 14.34 -12.79 -4.75
CA LEU A 363 13.15 -12.24 -5.39
C LEU A 363 13.10 -10.73 -5.24
N GLY A 364 13.45 -9.98 -6.28
CA GLY A 364 13.18 -8.55 -6.42
C GLY A 364 12.18 -8.33 -7.56
N VAL A 365 11.52 -7.17 -7.63
CA VAL A 365 10.47 -6.92 -8.64
C VAL A 365 10.81 -5.73 -9.50
N ALA A 366 10.84 -5.94 -10.82
CA ALA A 366 10.92 -4.88 -11.83
C ALA A 366 9.58 -4.14 -11.93
N ILE A 367 9.54 -2.90 -11.50
CA ILE A 367 8.38 -2.01 -11.61
C ILE A 367 8.56 -1.14 -12.87
N ARG A 368 7.56 -1.19 -13.74
CA ARG A 368 7.59 -0.60 -15.10
C ARG A 368 6.31 0.18 -15.36
N PRO A 369 6.26 1.04 -16.36
CA PRO A 369 5.02 1.66 -16.83
C PRO A 369 3.88 0.63 -17.06
N PRO A 370 2.63 0.99 -16.83
CA PRO A 370 2.11 2.27 -16.34
C PRO A 370 2.11 2.42 -14.82
N THR A 371 2.71 1.49 -14.05
CA THR A 371 2.78 1.56 -12.58
C THR A 371 3.63 2.75 -12.12
N VAL A 372 4.67 3.05 -12.88
CA VAL A 372 5.55 4.22 -12.73
C VAL A 372 5.58 4.99 -14.06
N PRO A 373 5.99 6.27 -14.07
CA PRO A 373 6.11 7.04 -15.31
C PRO A 373 7.09 6.43 -16.30
N GLU A 374 6.94 6.78 -17.61
CA GLU A 374 7.89 6.41 -18.67
C GLU A 374 9.32 6.86 -18.30
N GLY A 375 10.32 6.02 -18.62
CA GLY A 375 11.72 6.29 -18.32
C GLY A 375 12.09 6.21 -16.83
N SER A 376 11.19 5.67 -15.98
CA SER A 376 11.42 5.55 -14.54
C SER A 376 11.24 4.13 -14.01
N ALA A 377 11.48 3.13 -14.87
CA ALA A 377 11.52 1.73 -14.46
C ALA A 377 12.56 1.52 -13.36
N ARG A 378 12.27 0.65 -12.44
CA ARG A 378 13.11 0.41 -11.26
C ARG A 378 13.01 -1.03 -10.79
N LEU A 379 14.08 -1.50 -10.18
CA LEU A 379 14.03 -2.69 -9.36
C LEU A 379 13.57 -2.28 -7.96
N ARG A 380 12.41 -2.78 -7.53
CA ARG A 380 11.88 -2.50 -6.19
C ARG A 380 12.29 -3.62 -5.25
N LEU A 381 13.11 -3.28 -4.26
CA LEU A 381 13.51 -4.16 -3.17
C LEU A 381 12.78 -3.76 -1.91
N VAL A 382 12.32 -4.75 -1.16
CA VAL A 382 11.61 -4.57 0.11
C VAL A 382 12.32 -5.35 1.19
N LEU A 383 12.62 -4.66 2.29
CA LEU A 383 13.24 -5.28 3.44
C LEU A 383 12.20 -5.77 4.43
N ARG A 384 12.45 -6.95 4.99
CA ARG A 384 11.68 -7.57 6.05
C ARG A 384 12.53 -7.70 7.31
N ALA A 385 11.86 -7.71 8.47
CA ALA A 385 12.54 -7.86 9.76
C ALA A 385 13.21 -9.23 9.93
N ASP A 386 12.65 -10.25 9.29
CA ASP A 386 13.04 -11.66 9.36
C ASP A 386 14.05 -12.11 8.27
N LEU A 387 14.61 -11.17 7.50
CA LEU A 387 15.67 -11.49 6.54
C LEU A 387 16.90 -12.08 7.25
N PRO A 388 17.45 -13.21 6.77
CA PRO A 388 18.61 -13.84 7.39
C PRO A 388 19.89 -12.98 7.26
N LEU A 389 20.88 -13.27 8.09
CA LEU A 389 22.22 -12.70 7.97
C LEU A 389 22.82 -13.08 6.60
N GLY A 390 23.71 -12.22 6.06
CA GLY A 390 24.31 -12.43 4.74
C GLY A 390 23.42 -12.06 3.55
N SER A 391 22.16 -11.63 3.79
CA SER A 391 21.24 -11.25 2.69
C SER A 391 21.72 -10.04 1.90
N LEU A 392 22.37 -9.08 2.56
CA LEU A 392 22.92 -7.89 1.92
C LEU A 392 24.09 -8.25 0.99
N GLU A 393 25.01 -9.05 1.46
CA GLU A 393 26.18 -9.50 0.72
C GLU A 393 25.78 -10.29 -0.52
N ARG A 394 24.80 -11.19 -0.39
CA ARG A 394 24.19 -11.91 -1.53
C ARG A 394 23.58 -10.96 -2.54
N LEU A 395 22.82 -9.93 -2.07
CA LEU A 395 22.21 -8.95 -2.95
C LEU A 395 23.28 -8.18 -3.73
N LEU A 396 24.31 -7.67 -3.05
CA LEU A 396 25.39 -6.90 -3.68
C LEU A 396 26.14 -7.72 -4.71
N THR A 397 26.45 -8.99 -4.41
CA THR A 397 27.09 -9.93 -5.34
C THR A 397 26.20 -10.15 -6.58
N ALA A 398 24.91 -10.38 -6.38
CA ALA A 398 23.98 -10.64 -7.47
C ALA A 398 23.71 -9.38 -8.33
N LEU A 399 23.65 -8.18 -7.73
CA LEU A 399 23.48 -6.93 -8.46
C LEU A 399 24.71 -6.58 -9.29
N GLY A 400 25.93 -6.83 -8.77
CA GLY A 400 27.17 -6.34 -9.38
C GLY A 400 27.23 -4.82 -9.46
N SER A 401 28.07 -4.32 -10.37
CA SER A 401 28.18 -2.89 -10.65
C SER A 401 26.91 -2.37 -11.35
N PRO A 402 26.49 -1.13 -11.09
CA PRO A 402 25.37 -0.52 -11.79
C PRO A 402 25.64 -0.47 -13.30
N PRO A 403 24.62 -0.68 -14.14
CA PRO A 403 24.75 -0.48 -15.57
C PRO A 403 25.19 0.96 -15.84
N GLY A 404 26.06 1.15 -16.84
CA GLY A 404 26.77 2.41 -17.13
C GLY A 404 25.88 3.64 -16.97
N GLN A 405 26.41 4.64 -16.29
CA GLN A 405 25.70 5.85 -15.86
C GLN A 405 25.26 6.71 -17.06
N ASN A 406 24.08 6.42 -17.59
CA ASN A 406 23.30 7.34 -18.42
C ASN A 406 21.91 7.52 -17.79
N LEU A 407 21.82 7.66 -16.46
CA LEU A 407 20.57 8.00 -15.78
C LEU A 407 20.39 9.51 -15.84
N PRO A 408 19.24 10.02 -16.33
CA PRO A 408 18.96 11.46 -16.24
C PRO A 408 18.90 11.87 -14.76
N CYS A 409 19.61 12.94 -14.43
CA CYS A 409 19.48 13.61 -13.14
C CYS A 409 18.00 14.00 -12.94
N SER A 410 17.40 13.50 -11.86
CA SER A 410 16.01 13.80 -11.47
C SER A 410 15.91 15.12 -10.74
#